data_593a3e3e85da1d46810d38267d560806
#
_entry.id   593a3e3e85da1d46810d38267d560806
#
_cell.length_a   1.000
_cell.length_b   1.000
_cell.length_c   1.000
_cell.angle_alpha   90.00
_cell.angle_beta   90.00
_cell.angle_gamma   90.00
#
_symmetry.space_group_name_H-M   'P 1'
#
loop_
_entity.id
_entity.type
_entity.pdbx_description
1 polymer ?
#
loop_
_entity_poly.entity_id
_entity_poly.type
_entity_poly.pdbx_seq_one_letter_code
_entity_poly.pdbx_strand_id
1 'polypeptide(L)'
;MTGQVDAVIGAFRNFELNQMDIEGRKGRCFYLEEEGIPAYDELIYVANPATMDKDKVRRFIKATELATQFIINNPDESWSIFSGTAKELQNELNKRAWRDTLPRFAMRPAAFDHGRYMDFQAFLVNSGLISKTLPITSIAIDITAN
;
A
#
# COMPACT_ATOMS: atom_id res chain seq x y z
N MET A 1 10.50 -1.95 21.46
CA MET A 1 11.28 -3.16 21.06
C MET A 1 11.87 -3.79 22.30
N THR A 2 11.22 -4.82 22.80
CA THR A 2 11.48 -5.41 24.10
C THR A 2 12.57 -6.47 24.11
N GLY A 3 13.09 -6.87 22.92
CA GLY A 3 14.06 -7.97 22.80
C GLY A 3 13.45 -9.36 23.03
N GLN A 4 12.14 -9.48 22.96
CA GLN A 4 11.43 -10.76 23.18
C GLN A 4 11.36 -11.62 21.92
N VAL A 5 11.64 -11.05 20.75
CA VAL A 5 11.64 -11.74 19.44
C VAL A 5 12.82 -11.27 18.60
N ASP A 6 13.34 -12.17 17.78
CA ASP A 6 14.47 -11.89 16.86
C ASP A 6 14.00 -11.37 15.50
N ALA A 7 12.76 -11.70 15.10
CA ALA A 7 12.16 -11.31 13.84
C ALA A 7 10.65 -11.09 13.97
N VAL A 8 10.10 -10.28 13.07
CA VAL A 8 8.66 -10.04 12.93
C VAL A 8 8.24 -10.15 11.48
N ILE A 9 7.00 -10.55 11.22
CA ILE A 9 6.35 -10.56 9.90
C ILE A 9 5.29 -9.47 9.90
N GLY A 10 5.09 -8.80 8.75
CA GLY A 10 4.09 -7.75 8.58
C GLY A 10 4.57 -6.35 8.99
N ALA A 11 5.89 -6.16 9.11
CA ALA A 11 6.47 -4.84 9.32
C ALA A 11 6.50 -4.04 8.01
N PHE A 12 6.18 -2.75 8.09
CA PHE A 12 6.29 -1.82 6.97
C PHE A 12 7.69 -1.21 6.92
N ARG A 13 8.41 -1.41 5.82
CA ARG A 13 9.79 -0.92 5.64
C ARG A 13 9.94 0.60 5.81
N ASN A 14 8.89 1.35 5.54
CA ASN A 14 8.84 2.80 5.69
C ASN A 14 8.49 3.27 7.11
N PHE A 15 8.15 2.37 8.02
CA PHE A 15 7.77 2.72 9.40
C PHE A 15 8.69 2.05 10.42
N GLU A 16 8.67 0.71 10.54
CA GLU A 16 9.39 -0.01 11.60
C GLU A 16 10.91 0.10 11.48
N LEU A 17 11.49 0.18 10.27
CA LEU A 17 12.92 0.44 10.11
C LEU A 17 13.31 1.82 10.63
N ASN A 18 12.48 2.84 10.38
CA ASN A 18 12.68 4.17 10.94
C ASN A 18 12.56 4.18 12.46
N GLN A 19 11.61 3.43 13.02
CA GLN A 19 11.46 3.29 14.46
C GLN A 19 12.69 2.64 15.08
N MET A 20 13.21 1.56 14.49
CA MET A 20 14.43 0.89 14.96
C MET A 20 15.63 1.83 14.96
N ASP A 21 15.80 2.60 13.88
CA ASP A 21 16.90 3.56 13.76
C ASP A 21 16.82 4.66 14.83
N ILE A 22 15.62 5.22 15.08
CA ILE A 22 15.40 6.22 16.14
C ILE A 22 15.73 5.65 17.52
N GLU A 23 15.44 4.38 17.75
CA GLU A 23 15.79 3.68 19.01
C GLU A 23 17.25 3.20 19.06
N GLY A 24 18.09 3.59 18.09
CA GLY A 24 19.51 3.22 18.02
C GLY A 24 19.75 1.74 17.71
N ARG A 25 18.79 1.05 17.09
CA ARG A 25 18.85 -0.35 16.71
C ARG A 25 18.87 -0.49 15.20
N LYS A 26 19.71 -1.38 14.67
CA LYS A 26 19.73 -1.68 13.23
C LYS A 26 18.76 -2.81 12.92
N GLY A 27 17.77 -2.53 12.07
CA GLY A 27 16.89 -3.52 11.48
C GLY A 27 17.37 -3.97 10.11
N ARG A 28 17.09 -5.23 9.74
CA ARG A 28 17.19 -5.72 8.37
C ARG A 28 15.80 -6.13 7.90
N CYS A 29 15.41 -5.64 6.75
CA CYS A 29 14.17 -6.05 6.09
C CYS A 29 14.50 -6.98 4.94
N PHE A 30 13.74 -8.06 4.79
CA PHE A 30 13.69 -8.88 3.58
C PHE A 30 12.54 -8.34 2.74
N TYR A 31 12.84 -7.81 1.58
CA TYR A 31 11.82 -7.28 0.67
C TYR A 31 11.23 -8.43 -0.13
N LEU A 32 9.93 -8.56 -0.11
CA LEU A 32 9.21 -9.69 -0.71
C LEU A 32 9.55 -9.86 -2.20
N GLU A 33 9.68 -8.74 -2.92
CA GLU A 33 10.05 -8.71 -4.33
C GLU A 33 11.48 -9.21 -4.61
N GLU A 34 12.38 -9.10 -3.63
CA GLU A 34 13.76 -9.62 -3.72
C GLU A 34 13.84 -11.10 -3.32
N GLU A 35 12.82 -11.59 -2.61
CA GLU A 35 12.71 -12.99 -2.15
C GLU A 35 11.82 -13.85 -3.07
N GLY A 36 11.52 -13.34 -4.28
CA GLY A 36 10.82 -14.10 -5.32
C GLY A 36 9.29 -14.06 -5.24
N ILE A 37 8.72 -13.19 -4.41
CA ILE A 37 7.27 -12.94 -4.40
C ILE A 37 6.97 -11.86 -5.46
N PRO A 38 6.10 -12.11 -6.44
CA PRO A 38 5.74 -11.11 -7.43
C PRO A 38 5.12 -9.87 -6.78
N ALA A 39 5.32 -8.72 -7.41
CA ALA A 39 4.67 -7.48 -6.97
C ALA A 39 3.15 -7.64 -6.97
N TYR A 40 2.51 -7.19 -5.90
CA TYR A 40 1.04 -7.21 -5.73
C TYR A 40 0.55 -5.92 -5.10
N ASP A 41 -0.75 -5.67 -5.23
CA ASP A 41 -1.39 -4.52 -4.60
C ASP A 41 -1.74 -4.88 -3.15
N GLU A 42 -0.99 -4.34 -2.20
CA GLU A 42 -1.12 -4.68 -0.78
C GLU A 42 -2.32 -3.98 -0.14
N LEU A 43 -2.45 -2.67 -0.38
CA LEU A 43 -3.53 -1.86 0.15
C LEU A 43 -4.51 -1.53 -0.97
N ILE A 44 -5.70 -2.11 -0.89
CA ILE A 44 -6.75 -1.99 -1.91
C ILE A 44 -8.06 -1.49 -1.30
N TYR A 45 -8.87 -0.81 -2.11
CA TYR A 45 -10.25 -0.53 -1.76
C TYR A 45 -11.12 -1.74 -2.08
N VAL A 46 -11.98 -2.11 -1.14
CA VAL A 46 -12.96 -3.19 -1.32
C VAL A 46 -14.38 -2.64 -1.25
N ALA A 47 -15.26 -3.19 -2.05
CA ALA A 47 -16.67 -2.83 -2.07
C ALA A 47 -17.53 -4.07 -2.30
N ASN A 48 -18.75 -4.08 -1.76
CA ASN A 48 -19.71 -5.13 -2.05
C ASN A 48 -20.34 -4.87 -3.44
N PRO A 49 -20.11 -5.72 -4.44
CA PRO A 49 -20.60 -5.50 -5.80
C PRO A 49 -22.13 -5.46 -5.91
N ALA A 50 -22.85 -6.10 -4.98
CA ALA A 50 -24.31 -6.11 -4.99
C ALA A 50 -24.95 -4.78 -4.53
N THR A 51 -24.22 -3.96 -3.75
CA THR A 51 -24.72 -2.70 -3.18
C THR A 51 -23.91 -1.49 -3.58
N MET A 52 -22.81 -1.68 -4.31
CA MET A 52 -21.89 -0.63 -4.71
C MET A 52 -22.55 0.36 -5.68
N ASP A 53 -22.51 1.64 -5.32
CA ASP A 53 -22.79 2.74 -6.24
C ASP A 53 -21.49 3.05 -7.03
N LYS A 54 -21.45 2.60 -8.29
CA LYS A 54 -20.27 2.76 -9.14
C LYS A 54 -19.85 4.21 -9.33
N ASP A 55 -20.81 5.15 -9.41
CA ASP A 55 -20.49 6.56 -9.62
C ASP A 55 -19.88 7.20 -8.37
N LYS A 56 -20.34 6.79 -7.19
CA LYS A 56 -19.68 7.21 -5.94
C LYS A 56 -18.26 6.68 -5.84
N VAL A 57 -18.06 5.40 -6.18
CA VAL A 57 -16.72 4.79 -6.16
C VAL A 57 -15.78 5.49 -7.15
N ARG A 58 -16.24 5.76 -8.39
CA ARG A 58 -15.45 6.52 -9.36
C ARG A 58 -15.04 7.90 -8.85
N ARG A 59 -15.97 8.65 -8.26
CA ARG A 59 -15.69 9.98 -7.69
C ARG A 59 -14.71 9.89 -6.52
N PHE A 60 -14.87 8.89 -5.66
CA PHE A 60 -13.96 8.65 -4.55
C PHE A 60 -12.54 8.34 -5.05
N ILE A 61 -12.38 7.41 -5.99
CA ILE A 61 -11.08 7.07 -6.56
C ILE A 61 -10.47 8.28 -7.28
N LYS A 62 -11.27 9.07 -8.00
CA LYS A 62 -10.77 10.30 -8.63
C LYS A 62 -10.29 11.32 -7.62
N ALA A 63 -10.98 11.48 -6.50
CA ALA A 63 -10.54 12.34 -5.40
C ALA A 63 -9.23 11.84 -4.79
N THR A 64 -9.08 10.53 -4.60
CA THR A 64 -7.84 9.89 -4.12
C THR A 64 -6.68 10.14 -5.10
N GLU A 65 -6.91 10.02 -6.40
CA GLU A 65 -5.90 10.30 -7.43
C GLU A 65 -5.42 11.76 -7.37
N LEU A 66 -6.36 12.71 -7.30
CA LEU A 66 -6.04 14.13 -7.17
C LEU A 66 -5.27 14.42 -5.88
N ALA A 67 -5.68 13.81 -4.76
CA ALA A 67 -4.96 13.95 -3.49
C ALA A 67 -3.55 13.36 -3.56
N THR A 68 -3.36 12.21 -4.19
CA THR A 68 -2.04 11.61 -4.41
C THR A 68 -1.14 12.52 -5.23
N GLN A 69 -1.65 13.07 -6.33
CA GLN A 69 -0.92 14.02 -7.17
C GLN A 69 -0.55 15.29 -6.41
N PHE A 70 -1.47 15.81 -5.60
CA PHE A 70 -1.21 16.96 -4.74
C PHE A 70 -0.10 16.67 -3.72
N ILE A 71 -0.17 15.54 -3.03
CA ILE A 71 0.82 15.10 -2.02
C ILE A 71 2.22 15.03 -2.65
N ILE A 72 2.35 14.43 -3.82
CA ILE A 72 3.65 14.25 -4.47
C ILE A 72 4.22 15.57 -4.98
N ASN A 73 3.37 16.46 -5.48
CA ASN A 73 3.80 17.76 -5.98
C ASN A 73 4.03 18.80 -4.87
N ASN A 74 3.42 18.61 -3.67
CA ASN A 74 3.51 19.53 -2.54
C ASN A 74 3.81 18.77 -1.24
N PRO A 75 4.96 18.09 -1.12
CA PRO A 75 5.24 17.18 -0.02
C PRO A 75 5.28 17.85 1.35
N ASP A 76 5.82 19.06 1.46
CA ASP A 76 5.93 19.79 2.73
C ASP A 76 4.59 20.34 3.19
N GLU A 77 3.78 20.90 2.27
CA GLU A 77 2.44 21.36 2.56
C GLU A 77 1.55 20.18 2.98
N SER A 78 1.62 19.09 2.24
CA SER A 78 0.88 17.87 2.52
C SER A 78 1.25 17.25 3.86
N TRP A 79 2.54 17.28 4.22
CA TRP A 79 2.99 16.90 5.55
C TRP A 79 2.37 17.79 6.62
N SER A 80 2.36 19.09 6.42
CA SER A 80 1.77 20.05 7.37
C SER A 80 0.28 19.81 7.57
N ILE A 81 -0.45 19.55 6.48
CA ILE A 81 -1.88 19.21 6.53
C ILE A 81 -2.08 17.88 7.29
N PHE A 82 -1.36 16.82 6.90
CA PHE A 82 -1.50 15.51 7.51
C PHE A 82 -1.14 15.51 8.99
N SER A 83 0.03 16.04 9.35
CA SER A 83 0.47 16.08 10.75
C SER A 83 -0.36 17.02 11.62
N GLY A 84 -1.03 17.99 11.00
CA GLY A 84 -1.97 18.89 11.68
C GLY A 84 -3.29 18.24 12.09
N THR A 85 -3.62 17.07 11.55
CA THR A 85 -4.88 16.38 11.87
C THR A 85 -4.90 15.75 13.26
N ALA A 86 -3.74 15.40 13.80
CA ALA A 86 -3.62 14.84 15.14
C ALA A 86 -2.23 15.15 15.74
N LYS A 87 -2.21 15.46 17.03
CA LYS A 87 -0.99 15.84 17.74
C LYS A 87 0.03 14.73 17.80
N GLU A 88 -0.44 13.49 17.84
CA GLU A 88 0.36 12.26 17.89
C GLU A 88 1.13 12.01 16.60
N LEU A 89 0.74 12.65 15.49
CA LEU A 89 1.44 12.56 14.21
C LEU A 89 2.69 13.46 14.14
N GLN A 90 2.79 14.47 15.03
CA GLN A 90 3.84 15.50 15.02
C GLN A 90 5.12 15.00 15.70
N ASN A 91 5.69 13.90 15.21
CA ASN A 91 6.93 13.33 15.74
C ASN A 91 7.88 12.92 14.62
N GLU A 92 9.13 12.63 14.98
CA GLU A 92 10.20 12.30 14.04
C GLU A 92 9.91 10.99 13.27
N LEU A 93 9.31 9.99 13.93
CA LEU A 93 8.97 8.72 13.29
C LEU A 93 7.98 8.93 12.15
N ASN A 94 6.87 9.63 12.42
CA ASN A 94 5.86 9.90 11.39
C ASN A 94 6.40 10.78 10.27
N LYS A 95 7.28 11.74 10.57
CA LYS A 95 7.92 12.57 9.55
C LYS A 95 8.82 11.76 8.61
N ARG A 96 9.61 10.83 9.15
CA ARG A 96 10.43 9.92 8.34
C ARG A 96 9.56 8.96 7.53
N ALA A 97 8.58 8.34 8.18
CA ALA A 97 7.65 7.42 7.52
C ALA A 97 6.88 8.11 6.38
N TRP A 98 6.42 9.36 6.58
CA TRP A 98 5.80 10.16 5.53
C TRP A 98 6.70 10.28 4.30
N ARG A 99 7.93 10.76 4.49
CA ARG A 99 8.89 10.92 3.40
C ARG A 99 9.16 9.62 2.65
N ASP A 100 9.32 8.52 3.39
CA ASP A 100 9.59 7.21 2.80
C ASP A 100 8.35 6.58 2.15
N THR A 101 7.15 7.09 2.44
CA THR A 101 5.89 6.66 1.82
C THR A 101 5.65 7.34 0.46
N LEU A 102 6.11 8.58 0.28
CA LEU A 102 5.85 9.35 -0.94
C LEU A 102 6.13 8.60 -2.26
N PRO A 103 7.28 7.90 -2.42
CA PRO A 103 7.57 7.17 -3.65
C PRO A 103 6.73 5.89 -3.83
N ARG A 104 5.92 5.52 -2.85
CA ARG A 104 5.09 4.30 -2.85
C ARG A 104 3.63 4.55 -3.15
N PHE A 105 3.22 5.80 -3.26
CA PHE A 105 1.86 6.11 -3.65
C PHE A 105 1.55 5.66 -5.07
N ALA A 106 0.40 5.03 -5.25
CA ALA A 106 -0.14 4.75 -6.58
C ALA A 106 -0.53 6.05 -7.25
N MET A 107 0.23 6.48 -8.26
CA MET A 107 -0.02 7.73 -9.01
C MET A 107 -1.38 7.72 -9.73
N ARG A 108 -1.86 6.55 -10.06
CA ARG A 108 -3.16 6.31 -10.72
C ARG A 108 -3.89 5.19 -9.99
N PRO A 109 -4.58 5.48 -8.86
CA PRO A 109 -5.26 4.46 -8.04
C PRO A 109 -6.33 3.66 -8.79
N ALA A 110 -6.89 4.21 -9.87
CA ALA A 110 -7.84 3.52 -10.73
C ALA A 110 -7.19 2.60 -11.76
N ALA A 111 -5.88 2.66 -11.95
CA ALA A 111 -5.20 1.81 -12.93
C ALA A 111 -5.26 0.35 -12.47
N PHE A 112 -5.75 -0.50 -13.36
CA PHE A 112 -5.91 -1.92 -13.13
C PHE A 112 -4.87 -2.72 -13.92
N ASP A 113 -3.90 -3.29 -13.24
CA ASP A 113 -2.83 -4.08 -13.84
C ASP A 113 -3.20 -5.57 -13.84
N HIS A 114 -3.80 -6.02 -14.94
CA HIS A 114 -4.16 -7.43 -15.12
C HIS A 114 -2.95 -8.37 -15.00
N GLY A 115 -1.79 -7.99 -15.52
CA GLY A 115 -0.58 -8.79 -15.46
C GLY A 115 -0.17 -9.08 -14.02
N ARG A 116 -0.15 -8.07 -13.18
CA ARG A 116 0.17 -8.20 -11.75
C ARG A 116 -0.74 -9.20 -11.03
N TYR A 117 -2.06 -9.15 -11.28
CA TYR A 117 -2.99 -10.10 -10.70
C TYR A 117 -2.79 -11.52 -11.22
N MET A 118 -2.49 -11.69 -12.51
CA MET A 118 -2.21 -13.01 -13.09
C MET A 118 -0.94 -13.61 -12.51
N ASP A 119 0.15 -12.85 -12.45
CA ASP A 119 1.43 -13.31 -11.93
C ASP A 119 1.34 -13.69 -10.46
N PHE A 120 0.63 -12.91 -9.67
CA PHE A 120 0.43 -13.22 -8.26
C PHE A 120 -0.44 -14.47 -8.06
N GLN A 121 -1.51 -14.66 -8.82
CA GLN A 121 -2.29 -15.90 -8.79
C GLN A 121 -1.45 -17.12 -9.20
N ALA A 122 -0.62 -17.00 -10.24
CA ALA A 122 0.28 -18.06 -10.66
C ALA A 122 1.28 -18.43 -9.54
N PHE A 123 1.85 -17.44 -8.88
CA PHE A 123 2.70 -17.63 -7.70
C PHE A 123 1.96 -18.39 -6.59
N LEU A 124 0.73 -18.00 -6.26
CA LEU A 124 -0.06 -18.66 -5.23
C LEU A 124 -0.37 -20.12 -5.55
N VAL A 125 -0.69 -20.43 -6.81
CA VAL A 125 -0.88 -21.81 -7.28
C VAL A 125 0.41 -22.62 -7.18
N ASN A 126 1.52 -22.08 -7.69
CA ASN A 126 2.83 -22.75 -7.69
C ASN A 126 3.35 -23.00 -6.27
N SER A 127 3.00 -22.14 -5.32
CA SER A 127 3.32 -22.27 -3.90
C SER A 127 2.36 -23.17 -3.12
N GLY A 128 1.32 -23.73 -3.80
CA GLY A 128 0.33 -24.58 -3.16
C GLY A 128 -0.63 -23.86 -2.20
N LEU A 129 -0.65 -22.52 -2.23
CA LEU A 129 -1.51 -21.69 -1.36
C LEU A 129 -2.96 -21.66 -1.85
N ILE A 130 -3.17 -21.78 -3.15
CA ILE A 130 -4.48 -21.95 -3.77
C ILE A 130 -4.43 -23.09 -4.79
N SER A 131 -5.57 -23.75 -5.05
CA SER A 131 -5.63 -24.89 -5.96
C SER A 131 -5.77 -24.51 -7.44
N LYS A 132 -6.28 -23.31 -7.73
CA LYS A 132 -6.49 -22.80 -9.09
C LYS A 132 -6.60 -21.28 -9.10
N THR A 133 -6.34 -20.71 -10.27
CA THR A 133 -6.60 -19.28 -10.52
C THR A 133 -8.10 -19.02 -10.69
N LEU A 134 -8.52 -17.78 -10.45
CA LEU A 134 -9.85 -17.27 -10.70
C LEU A 134 -9.84 -16.27 -11.87
N PRO A 135 -10.97 -16.14 -12.61
CA PRO A 135 -11.11 -15.02 -13.55
C PRO A 135 -10.91 -13.70 -12.81
N ILE A 136 -10.05 -12.82 -13.33
CA ILE A 136 -9.72 -11.56 -12.65
C ILE A 136 -10.97 -10.72 -12.42
N THR A 137 -11.92 -10.73 -13.36
CA THR A 137 -13.20 -10.03 -13.25
C THR A 137 -14.10 -10.50 -12.10
N SER A 138 -13.78 -11.65 -11.49
CA SER A 138 -14.48 -12.14 -10.29
C SER A 138 -13.89 -11.64 -8.97
N ILE A 139 -12.67 -11.11 -9.00
CA ILE A 139 -11.92 -10.68 -7.80
C ILE A 139 -11.58 -9.19 -7.82
N ALA A 140 -11.55 -8.57 -8.99
CA ALA A 140 -11.24 -7.15 -9.13
C ALA A 140 -12.11 -6.51 -10.21
N ILE A 141 -12.42 -5.23 -10.03
CA ILE A 141 -13.27 -4.46 -10.92
C ILE A 141 -12.45 -3.32 -11.52
N ASP A 142 -12.33 -3.29 -12.83
CA ASP A 142 -11.87 -2.08 -13.53
C ASP A 142 -12.97 -1.03 -13.50
N ILE A 143 -12.84 -0.07 -12.59
CA ILE A 143 -13.83 0.99 -12.41
C ILE A 143 -13.79 2.02 -13.55
N THR A 144 -12.77 1.98 -14.40
CA THR A 144 -12.60 2.88 -15.55
C THR A 144 -13.19 2.28 -16.84
N ALA A 145 -13.39 0.98 -16.89
CA ALA A 145 -14.10 0.33 -18.00
C ALA A 145 -15.58 0.74 -18.01
N ASN A 146 -16.07 1.08 -19.19
CA ASN A 146 -17.49 1.46 -19.43
C ASN A 146 -18.42 0.25 -19.32
#